data_0b12bb910bb852e623d0c89e6d03defc
#
_entry.id   0b12bb910bb852e623d0c89e6d03defc
#
_cell.length_a   1.000
_cell.length_b   1.000
_cell.length_c   1.000
_cell.angle_alpha   90.00
_cell.angle_beta   90.00
_cell.angle_gamma   90.00
#
_symmetry.space_group_name_H-M   'P 1'
#
loop_
_entity.id
_entity.type
_entity.pdbx_description
1 polymer ?
#
loop_
_entity_poly.entity_id
_entity_poly.type
_entity_poly.pdbx_seq_one_letter_code
_entity_poly.pdbx_strand_id
1 'polypeptide(L)'
;MKGGARILLPPEGGSPLRAILMDEMGPDSLAGRLLVATPLLGDPNFRRTVVLIVEHEVAEGTLGVVLNRPTKIPIGQVLEPWTDLVTGPSVVFKGGPVAPNSALALALVPGEDEPLGWRALDGAPALARLGLVDLDAPPRLLAPAIESLRVYAGYAGWGPGQLRSEIDEGAWYVLHAEPADVFFAEPERLWGSVLRRQGGDMAFVATYPDDPSLN
;
A
#
# COMPACT_ATOMS: atom_id res chain seq x y z
N MET A 1 -6.67 -40.42 16.12
CA MET A 1 -6.06 -39.43 17.04
C MET A 1 -5.78 -38.20 16.22
N LYS A 2 -6.50 -37.11 16.47
CA LYS A 2 -6.38 -35.85 15.73
C LYS A 2 -5.39 -34.96 16.51
N GLY A 3 -4.21 -34.73 15.95
CA GLY A 3 -3.26 -33.74 16.47
C GLY A 3 -3.65 -32.35 16.00
N GLY A 4 -4.24 -31.57 16.90
CA GLY A 4 -4.51 -30.14 16.66
C GLY A 4 -3.23 -29.33 16.73
N ALA A 5 -2.94 -28.58 15.68
CA ALA A 5 -1.91 -27.57 15.70
C ALA A 5 -2.29 -26.50 16.74
N ARG A 6 -1.42 -26.34 17.72
CA ARG A 6 -1.56 -25.34 18.77
C ARG A 6 -1.13 -23.99 18.20
N ILE A 7 -2.09 -23.12 17.95
CA ILE A 7 -1.82 -21.72 17.60
C ILE A 7 -1.21 -21.08 18.84
N LEU A 8 0.06 -20.69 18.76
CA LEU A 8 0.69 -19.80 19.73
C LEU A 8 0.11 -18.40 19.51
N LEU A 9 -0.86 -18.04 20.34
CA LEU A 9 -1.32 -16.65 20.45
C LEU A 9 -0.17 -15.82 21.05
N PRO A 10 0.11 -14.63 20.53
CA PRO A 10 1.02 -13.70 21.18
C PRO A 10 0.49 -13.33 22.57
N PRO A 11 1.37 -13.00 23.55
CA PRO A 11 0.96 -12.71 24.90
C PRO A 11 -0.04 -11.55 24.97
N GLU A 12 -1.02 -11.66 25.83
CA GLU A 12 -1.97 -10.60 26.16
C GLU A 12 -1.24 -9.46 26.88
N GLY A 13 -0.67 -8.59 26.09
CA GLY A 13 -0.05 -7.35 26.50
C GLY A 13 0.09 -6.54 25.25
N GLY A 14 -0.68 -5.45 25.12
CA GLY A 14 -0.65 -4.58 23.94
C GLY A 14 0.79 -4.25 23.59
N SER A 15 1.21 -4.63 22.38
CA SER A 15 2.57 -4.35 21.89
C SER A 15 2.86 -2.85 22.08
N PRO A 16 4.00 -2.47 22.68
CA PRO A 16 4.38 -1.07 22.80
C PRO A 16 4.40 -0.33 21.46
N LEU A 17 4.60 -1.04 20.34
CA LEU A 17 4.44 -0.53 18.97
C LEU A 17 3.00 -0.10 18.66
N ARG A 18 1.99 -0.80 19.19
CA ARG A 18 0.59 -0.42 19.01
C ARG A 18 0.26 0.91 19.72
N ALA A 19 0.82 1.13 20.90
CA ALA A 19 0.61 2.36 21.68
C ALA A 19 1.32 3.57 21.03
N ILE A 20 2.55 3.38 20.53
CA ILE A 20 3.33 4.46 19.91
C ILE A 20 2.68 4.91 18.58
N LEU A 21 2.17 3.98 17.78
CA LEU A 21 1.53 4.31 16.49
C LEU A 21 0.15 4.97 16.64
N MET A 22 -0.53 4.77 17.78
CA MET A 22 -1.85 5.37 18.02
C MET A 22 -1.77 6.77 18.67
N ASP A 23 -0.64 7.14 19.26
CA ASP A 23 -0.49 8.42 19.98
C ASP A 23 -0.16 9.61 19.05
N GLU A 24 0.38 9.36 17.85
CA GLU A 24 0.73 10.41 16.87
C GLU A 24 -0.38 10.70 15.82
N MET A 25 -1.50 9.99 15.90
CA MET A 25 -2.63 10.16 14.97
C MET A 25 -3.83 10.71 15.71
N GLY A 26 -4.57 11.62 15.08
CA GLY A 26 -5.97 11.81 15.45
C GLY A 26 -6.65 10.43 15.48
N PRO A 27 -7.52 10.17 16.45
CA PRO A 27 -7.86 8.81 16.90
C PRO A 27 -8.47 7.87 15.86
N ASP A 28 -8.75 8.30 14.63
CA ASP A 28 -9.61 7.53 13.72
C ASP A 28 -9.16 7.40 12.25
N SER A 29 -8.15 8.12 11.74
CA SER A 29 -7.80 8.04 10.32
C SER A 29 -6.59 7.15 10.03
N LEU A 30 -6.76 6.15 9.15
CA LEU A 30 -5.72 5.29 8.62
C LEU A 30 -5.20 5.75 7.24
N ALA A 31 -5.75 6.82 6.67
CA ALA A 31 -5.30 7.34 5.38
C ALA A 31 -3.80 7.67 5.41
N GLY A 32 -3.09 7.35 4.34
CA GLY A 32 -1.65 7.52 4.22
C GLY A 32 -0.79 6.51 5.01
N ARG A 33 -1.40 5.49 5.64
CA ARG A 33 -0.65 4.40 6.29
C ARG A 33 -0.40 3.26 5.32
N LEU A 34 0.65 2.47 5.64
CA LEU A 34 0.87 1.17 5.01
C LEU A 34 0.20 0.08 5.83
N LEU A 35 -0.52 -0.80 5.14
CA LEU A 35 -0.88 -2.13 5.64
C LEU A 35 0.13 -3.12 5.08
N VAL A 36 0.90 -3.72 5.94
CA VAL A 36 1.87 -4.75 5.57
C VAL A 36 1.35 -6.10 6.02
N ALA A 37 1.10 -6.99 5.06
CA ALA A 37 0.56 -8.31 5.34
C ALA A 37 1.45 -9.09 6.31
N THR A 38 0.87 -9.64 7.38
CA THR A 38 1.63 -10.52 8.28
C THR A 38 1.89 -11.86 7.58
N PRO A 39 2.89 -12.65 8.01
CA PRO A 39 3.12 -13.99 7.47
C PRO A 39 1.92 -14.94 7.61
N LEU A 40 0.99 -14.64 8.52
CA LEU A 40 -0.23 -15.44 8.76
C LEU A 40 -1.33 -15.18 7.74
N LEU A 41 -1.27 -14.07 7.01
CA LEU A 41 -2.26 -13.71 6.00
C LEU A 41 -2.09 -14.59 4.74
N GLY A 42 -2.93 -15.63 4.66
CA GLY A 42 -2.88 -16.63 3.60
C GLY A 42 -3.66 -16.29 2.33
N ASP A 43 -4.45 -15.21 2.32
CA ASP A 43 -5.21 -14.79 1.12
C ASP A 43 -4.25 -14.52 -0.05
N PRO A 44 -4.44 -15.19 -1.21
CA PRO A 44 -3.54 -15.07 -2.36
C PRO A 44 -3.47 -13.66 -2.95
N ASN A 45 -4.51 -12.83 -2.75
CA ASN A 45 -4.49 -11.44 -3.19
C ASN A 45 -3.60 -10.57 -2.30
N PHE A 46 -3.46 -10.93 -1.02
CA PHE A 46 -2.81 -10.09 -0.02
C PHE A 46 -1.57 -10.70 0.63
N ARG A 47 -1.28 -11.97 0.44
CA ARG A 47 -0.07 -12.59 0.99
C ARG A 47 1.18 -11.80 0.60
N ARG A 48 1.96 -11.33 1.59
CA ARG A 48 3.18 -10.50 1.40
C ARG A 48 2.95 -9.23 0.58
N THR A 49 1.80 -8.63 0.72
CA THR A 49 1.56 -7.31 0.12
C THR A 49 1.91 -6.18 1.06
N VAL A 50 2.18 -5.05 0.44
CA VAL A 50 2.21 -3.73 1.05
C VAL A 50 1.11 -2.92 0.39
N VAL A 51 0.14 -2.46 1.15
CA VAL A 51 -0.99 -1.67 0.68
C VAL A 51 -0.87 -0.27 1.25
N LEU A 52 -0.93 0.74 0.40
CA LEU A 52 -1.10 2.13 0.84
C LEU A 52 -2.60 2.41 1.00
N ILE A 53 -3.01 2.90 2.16
CA ILE A 53 -4.37 3.40 2.35
C ILE A 53 -4.47 4.79 1.71
N VAL A 54 -5.34 4.90 0.72
CA VAL A 54 -5.56 6.12 -0.07
C VAL A 54 -6.69 6.95 0.52
N GLU A 55 -7.76 6.27 0.95
CA GLU A 55 -8.92 6.88 1.58
C GLU A 55 -9.39 6.02 2.76
N HIS A 56 -9.77 6.68 3.85
CA HIS A 56 -10.32 6.01 5.03
C HIS A 56 -11.40 6.86 5.67
N GLU A 57 -12.62 6.35 5.62
CA GLU A 57 -13.77 6.93 6.29
C GLU A 57 -14.42 5.87 7.16
N VAL A 58 -14.54 6.15 8.47
CA VAL A 58 -15.05 5.17 9.47
C VAL A 58 -16.41 4.62 9.08
N ALA A 59 -17.29 5.48 8.55
CA ALA A 59 -18.66 5.12 8.17
C ALA A 59 -18.81 4.53 6.77
N GLU A 60 -17.89 4.81 5.86
CA GLU A 60 -17.97 4.44 4.43
C GLU A 60 -17.05 3.28 4.07
N GLY A 61 -15.95 3.14 4.79
CA GLY A 61 -14.96 2.09 4.56
C GLY A 61 -13.58 2.60 4.22
N THR A 62 -12.75 1.72 3.65
CA THR A 62 -11.34 1.99 3.35
C THR A 62 -11.02 1.58 1.92
N LEU A 63 -10.30 2.44 1.22
CA LEU A 63 -9.71 2.15 -0.07
C LEU A 63 -8.18 2.18 0.02
N GLY A 64 -7.54 1.16 -0.52
CA GLY A 64 -6.10 1.08 -0.57
C GLY A 64 -5.59 0.52 -1.90
N VAL A 65 -4.30 0.67 -2.13
CA VAL A 65 -3.63 0.21 -3.36
C VAL A 65 -2.44 -0.66 -3.02
N VAL A 66 -2.40 -1.88 -3.57
CA VAL A 66 -1.26 -2.79 -3.43
C VAL A 66 -0.07 -2.25 -4.24
N LEU A 67 1.04 -1.99 -3.56
CA LEU A 67 2.21 -1.32 -4.13
C LEU A 67 3.19 -2.28 -4.81
N ASN A 68 3.18 -3.56 -4.43
CA ASN A 68 4.25 -4.51 -4.74
C ASN A 68 3.83 -5.69 -5.63
N ARG A 69 2.90 -5.46 -6.55
CA ARG A 69 2.43 -6.46 -7.52
C ARG A 69 2.56 -5.94 -8.97
N PRO A 70 3.79 -5.81 -9.51
CA PRO A 70 3.96 -5.46 -10.92
C PRO A 70 3.39 -6.58 -11.79
N THR A 71 2.73 -6.20 -12.88
CA THR A 71 2.27 -7.15 -13.91
C THR A 71 3.30 -7.23 -15.04
N LYS A 72 2.99 -8.03 -16.07
CA LYS A 72 3.77 -8.07 -17.31
C LYS A 72 3.21 -7.16 -18.41
N ILE A 73 2.20 -6.34 -18.09
CA ILE A 73 1.53 -5.46 -19.06
C ILE A 73 2.26 -4.12 -19.10
N PRO A 74 2.95 -3.77 -20.20
CA PRO A 74 3.58 -2.47 -20.35
C PRO A 74 2.54 -1.35 -20.35
N ILE A 75 2.87 -0.20 -19.76
CA ILE A 75 1.97 0.97 -19.74
C ILE A 75 1.58 1.40 -21.15
N GLY A 76 2.51 1.39 -22.10
CA GLY A 76 2.25 1.77 -23.48
C GLY A 76 1.19 0.94 -24.21
N GLN A 77 0.80 -0.23 -23.70
CA GLN A 77 -0.30 -1.02 -24.26
C GLN A 77 -1.69 -0.57 -23.81
N VAL A 78 -1.79 0.13 -22.67
CA VAL A 78 -3.08 0.48 -22.06
C VAL A 78 -3.26 1.98 -21.89
N LEU A 79 -2.17 2.73 -21.70
CA LEU A 79 -2.15 4.17 -21.45
C LEU A 79 -0.95 4.81 -22.20
N GLU A 80 -0.92 4.66 -23.50
CA GLU A 80 0.18 5.11 -24.37
C GLU A 80 0.63 6.56 -24.09
N PRO A 81 -0.30 7.55 -23.94
CA PRO A 81 0.09 8.93 -23.66
C PRO A 81 0.82 9.18 -22.33
N TRP A 82 0.78 8.22 -21.41
CA TRP A 82 1.41 8.30 -20.07
C TRP A 82 2.75 7.56 -19.98
N THR A 83 3.18 6.89 -21.05
CA THR A 83 4.34 5.98 -21.06
C THR A 83 5.61 6.64 -20.57
N ASP A 84 5.90 7.86 -21.02
CA ASP A 84 7.14 8.58 -20.71
C ASP A 84 7.14 9.19 -19.29
N LEU A 85 6.01 9.23 -18.61
CA LEU A 85 5.87 9.80 -17.27
C LEU A 85 5.95 8.75 -16.16
N VAL A 86 5.81 7.46 -16.50
CA VAL A 86 5.76 6.39 -15.52
C VAL A 86 7.15 6.05 -14.99
N THR A 87 7.27 6.02 -13.67
CA THR A 87 8.47 5.56 -12.97
C THR A 87 8.63 4.05 -13.13
N GLY A 88 9.84 3.59 -13.38
CA GLY A 88 10.15 2.17 -13.56
C GLY A 88 9.82 1.27 -12.36
N PRO A 89 9.46 0.03 -12.61
CA PRO A 89 9.25 -0.61 -13.92
C PRO A 89 7.99 -0.07 -14.63
N SER A 90 8.11 0.19 -15.94
CA SER A 90 7.06 0.82 -16.77
C SER A 90 5.96 -0.16 -17.16
N VAL A 91 5.35 -0.78 -16.16
CA VAL A 91 4.25 -1.75 -16.27
C VAL A 91 3.06 -1.31 -15.41
N VAL A 92 1.90 -1.87 -15.70
CA VAL A 92 0.73 -1.75 -14.82
C VAL A 92 0.96 -2.59 -13.57
N PHE A 93 0.61 -2.08 -12.41
CA PHE A 93 0.59 -2.82 -11.14
C PHE A 93 -0.80 -3.35 -10.85
N LYS A 94 -0.93 -4.52 -10.23
CA LYS A 94 -2.19 -5.01 -9.69
C LYS A 94 -2.46 -4.32 -8.35
N GLY A 95 -3.34 -3.32 -8.34
CA GLY A 95 -3.66 -2.52 -7.13
C GLY A 95 -4.58 -3.21 -6.13
N GLY A 96 -5.29 -4.27 -6.56
CA GLY A 96 -6.15 -5.07 -5.69
C GLY A 96 -7.19 -5.88 -6.44
N PRO A 97 -8.07 -6.60 -5.72
CA PRO A 97 -9.07 -7.47 -6.32
C PRO A 97 -10.33 -6.74 -6.80
N VAL A 98 -10.58 -5.50 -6.35
CA VAL A 98 -11.80 -4.75 -6.66
C VAL A 98 -11.59 -3.98 -7.96
N ALA A 99 -12.61 -3.99 -8.83
CA ALA A 99 -12.63 -3.27 -10.11
C ALA A 99 -11.33 -3.42 -10.95
N PRO A 100 -10.89 -4.65 -11.29
CA PRO A 100 -9.58 -4.89 -11.93
C PRO A 100 -9.43 -4.25 -13.32
N ASN A 101 -10.53 -3.80 -13.91
CA ASN A 101 -10.55 -3.09 -15.20
C ASN A 101 -10.52 -1.55 -15.03
N SER A 102 -10.53 -1.05 -13.81
CA SER A 102 -10.39 0.39 -13.54
C SER A 102 -8.93 0.71 -13.24
N ALA A 103 -8.46 1.86 -13.74
CA ALA A 103 -7.11 2.34 -13.47
C ALA A 103 -7.14 3.40 -12.37
N LEU A 104 -6.12 3.35 -11.50
CA LEU A 104 -5.81 4.36 -10.50
C LEU A 104 -4.34 4.73 -10.66
N ALA A 105 -4.00 5.99 -10.56
CA ALA A 105 -2.61 6.41 -10.61
C ALA A 105 -2.23 7.28 -9.42
N LEU A 106 -1.03 7.03 -8.90
CA LEU A 106 -0.39 7.83 -7.85
C LEU A 106 0.80 8.57 -8.44
N ALA A 107 0.92 9.86 -8.13
CA ALA A 107 2.05 10.67 -8.54
C ALA A 107 2.62 11.48 -7.39
N LEU A 108 3.95 11.63 -7.39
CA LEU A 108 4.69 12.57 -6.57
C LEU A 108 4.84 13.89 -7.33
N VAL A 109 4.34 14.95 -6.75
CA VAL A 109 4.41 16.33 -7.29
C VAL A 109 5.16 17.18 -6.28
N PRO A 110 6.49 17.42 -6.47
CA PRO A 110 7.34 18.13 -5.52
C PRO A 110 7.07 19.60 -5.62
N GLY A 111 6.56 20.40 -5.32
CA GLY A 111 6.30 21.84 -5.47
C GLY A 111 5.14 22.27 -4.57
N GLU A 112 4.82 23.53 -4.55
CA GLU A 112 3.68 24.04 -3.79
C GLU A 112 2.39 24.05 -4.62
N ASP A 113 2.52 24.06 -5.94
CA ASP A 113 1.39 24.10 -6.84
C ASP A 113 0.67 22.73 -6.92
N GLU A 114 -0.65 22.78 -7.02
CA GLU A 114 -1.50 21.62 -7.30
C GLU A 114 -1.90 21.66 -8.79
N PRO A 115 -1.24 20.87 -9.64
CA PRO A 115 -1.55 20.88 -11.06
C PRO A 115 -2.96 20.32 -11.32
N LEU A 116 -3.64 20.86 -12.33
CA LEU A 116 -4.97 20.38 -12.72
C LEU A 116 -4.93 18.91 -13.09
N GLY A 117 -5.82 18.11 -12.48
CA GLY A 117 -5.86 16.65 -12.66
C GLY A 117 -5.01 15.87 -11.65
N TRP A 118 -4.43 16.53 -10.64
CA TRP A 118 -3.81 15.88 -9.50
C TRP A 118 -4.50 16.35 -8.21
N ARG A 119 -4.66 15.45 -7.26
CA ARG A 119 -5.24 15.73 -5.94
C ARG A 119 -4.40 15.05 -4.86
N ALA A 120 -3.90 15.82 -3.90
CA ALA A 120 -3.14 15.29 -2.76
C ALA A 120 -3.94 14.23 -2.00
N LEU A 121 -3.22 13.28 -1.37
CA LEU A 121 -3.83 12.35 -0.42
C LEU A 121 -4.17 13.08 0.88
N ASP A 122 -5.41 12.97 1.30
CA ASP A 122 -5.89 13.57 2.55
C ASP A 122 -5.36 12.82 3.78
N GLY A 123 -5.18 13.54 4.90
CA GLY A 123 -4.88 12.93 6.20
C GLY A 123 -3.46 12.40 6.39
N ALA A 124 -2.53 12.66 5.45
CA ALA A 124 -1.17 12.13 5.50
C ALA A 124 -0.10 13.24 5.29
N PRO A 125 0.23 14.04 6.30
CA PRO A 125 1.21 15.14 6.14
C PRO A 125 2.57 14.69 5.59
N ALA A 126 3.06 13.51 5.99
CA ALA A 126 4.30 12.93 5.46
C ALA A 126 4.23 12.58 3.96
N LEU A 127 3.02 12.45 3.42
CA LEU A 127 2.74 12.17 2.02
C LEU A 127 2.07 13.36 1.30
N ALA A 128 2.18 14.57 1.84
CA ALA A 128 1.48 15.76 1.33
C ALA A 128 1.73 16.06 -0.16
N ARG A 129 2.80 15.51 -0.73
CA ARG A 129 3.15 15.66 -2.16
C ARG A 129 2.84 14.41 -3.00
N LEU A 130 2.27 13.38 -2.39
CA LEU A 130 1.74 12.22 -3.07
C LEU A 130 0.24 12.43 -3.29
N GLY A 131 -0.24 12.14 -4.48
CA GLY A 131 -1.66 12.32 -4.82
C GLY A 131 -2.15 11.41 -5.92
N LEU A 132 -3.46 11.43 -6.09
CA LEU A 132 -4.17 10.75 -7.17
C LEU A 132 -4.09 11.57 -8.44
N VAL A 133 -3.96 10.89 -9.57
CA VAL A 133 -3.94 11.47 -10.92
C VAL A 133 -5.21 11.09 -11.66
N ASP A 134 -5.86 12.09 -12.24
CA ASP A 134 -6.91 11.90 -13.22
C ASP A 134 -6.27 11.49 -14.56
N LEU A 135 -6.41 10.22 -14.92
CA LEU A 135 -5.86 9.66 -16.16
C LEU A 135 -6.60 10.09 -17.42
N ASP A 136 -7.79 10.69 -17.29
CA ASP A 136 -8.54 11.30 -18.41
C ASP A 136 -8.04 12.72 -18.73
N ALA A 137 -7.27 13.33 -17.80
CA ALA A 137 -6.62 14.62 -18.04
C ALA A 137 -5.48 14.47 -19.08
N PRO A 138 -5.25 15.48 -19.93
CA PRO A 138 -4.13 15.45 -20.87
C PRO A 138 -2.77 15.39 -20.14
N PRO A 139 -1.92 14.36 -20.37
CA PRO A 139 -0.64 14.19 -19.67
C PRO A 139 0.27 15.41 -19.71
N ARG A 140 0.23 16.18 -20.81
CA ARG A 140 1.03 17.39 -21.00
C ARG A 140 0.79 18.50 -19.94
N LEU A 141 -0.38 18.48 -19.29
CA LEU A 141 -0.72 19.44 -18.24
C LEU A 141 -0.03 19.09 -16.92
N LEU A 142 0.21 17.82 -16.70
CA LEU A 142 0.77 17.25 -15.47
C LEU A 142 2.29 16.99 -15.59
N ALA A 143 2.77 16.67 -16.78
CA ALA A 143 4.15 16.29 -17.04
C ALA A 143 5.22 17.23 -16.42
N PRO A 144 5.08 18.55 -16.46
CA PRO A 144 6.09 19.44 -15.89
C PRO A 144 6.16 19.39 -14.36
N ALA A 145 5.10 18.93 -13.69
CA ALA A 145 5.00 18.92 -12.22
C ALA A 145 5.26 17.53 -11.62
N ILE A 146 5.09 16.45 -12.41
CA ILE A 146 5.25 15.07 -11.92
C ILE A 146 6.73 14.71 -11.84
N GLU A 147 7.20 14.32 -10.66
CA GLU A 147 8.51 13.69 -10.46
C GLU A 147 8.45 12.16 -10.65
N SER A 148 7.40 11.53 -10.14
CA SER A 148 7.21 10.08 -10.20
C SER A 148 5.74 9.75 -10.39
N LEU A 149 5.45 8.72 -11.20
CA LEU A 149 4.09 8.25 -11.49
C LEU A 149 4.06 6.73 -11.51
N ARG A 150 3.02 6.13 -10.93
CA ARG A 150 2.75 4.69 -11.01
C ARG A 150 1.28 4.42 -11.21
N VAL A 151 0.97 3.45 -12.10
CA VAL A 151 -0.40 3.10 -12.48
C VAL A 151 -0.76 1.72 -11.97
N TYR A 152 -1.97 1.61 -11.42
CA TYR A 152 -2.52 0.42 -10.81
C TYR A 152 -3.83 0.02 -11.49
N ALA A 153 -4.03 -1.28 -11.71
CA ALA A 153 -5.30 -1.87 -12.13
C ALA A 153 -6.03 -2.39 -10.90
N GLY A 154 -7.24 -1.90 -10.66
CA GLY A 154 -8.02 -2.21 -9.48
C GLY A 154 -7.46 -1.63 -8.18
N TYR A 155 -8.14 -1.94 -7.09
CA TYR A 155 -7.81 -1.48 -5.75
C TYR A 155 -8.20 -2.52 -4.69
N ALA A 156 -7.75 -2.34 -3.46
CA ALA A 156 -8.17 -3.07 -2.28
C ALA A 156 -9.26 -2.26 -1.56
N GLY A 157 -10.35 -2.89 -1.18
CA GLY A 157 -11.46 -2.24 -0.51
C GLY A 157 -11.92 -3.01 0.71
N TRP A 158 -12.23 -2.29 1.78
CA TRP A 158 -12.80 -2.80 3.02
C TRP A 158 -14.07 -2.05 3.36
N GLY A 159 -15.14 -2.76 3.70
CA GLY A 159 -16.35 -2.15 4.24
C GLY A 159 -16.14 -1.51 5.62
N PRO A 160 -17.14 -0.76 6.12
CA PRO A 160 -17.08 -0.16 7.45
C PRO A 160 -16.72 -1.17 8.54
N GLY A 161 -15.67 -0.88 9.33
CA GLY A 161 -15.19 -1.73 10.42
C GLY A 161 -14.42 -2.99 10.01
N GLN A 162 -14.47 -3.43 8.75
CA GLN A 162 -13.83 -4.66 8.29
C GLN A 162 -12.31 -4.60 8.47
N LEU A 163 -11.66 -3.54 7.99
CA LEU A 163 -10.21 -3.39 8.14
C LEU A 163 -9.78 -3.42 9.61
N ARG A 164 -10.56 -2.79 10.48
CA ARG A 164 -10.28 -2.79 11.93
C ARG A 164 -10.32 -4.20 12.50
N SER A 165 -11.31 -5.00 12.14
CA SER A 165 -11.38 -6.42 12.54
C SER A 165 -10.16 -7.20 12.07
N GLU A 166 -9.75 -7.05 10.81
CA GLU A 166 -8.58 -7.74 10.26
C GLU A 166 -7.26 -7.31 10.95
N ILE A 167 -7.14 -6.03 11.34
CA ILE A 167 -5.99 -5.55 12.13
C ILE A 167 -6.00 -6.16 13.52
N ASP A 168 -7.16 -6.22 14.18
CA ASP A 168 -7.30 -6.78 15.53
C ASP A 168 -7.07 -8.31 15.53
N GLU A 169 -7.38 -9.00 14.43
CA GLU A 169 -7.08 -10.41 14.19
C GLU A 169 -5.60 -10.67 13.83
N GLY A 170 -4.80 -9.63 13.63
CA GLY A 170 -3.37 -9.75 13.35
C GLY A 170 -3.04 -10.04 11.88
N ALA A 171 -3.95 -9.73 10.94
CA ALA A 171 -3.70 -9.89 9.51
C ALA A 171 -2.72 -8.84 8.96
N TRP A 172 -2.69 -7.66 9.57
CA TRP A 172 -1.93 -6.50 9.10
C TRP A 172 -1.07 -5.85 10.16
N TYR A 173 0.16 -5.49 9.79
CA TYR A 173 0.92 -4.45 10.47
C TYR A 173 0.54 -3.10 9.88
N VAL A 174 0.25 -2.11 10.74
CA VAL A 174 -0.03 -0.73 10.31
C VAL A 174 1.24 0.08 10.54
N LEU A 175 1.82 0.61 9.47
CA LEU A 175 3.12 1.27 9.50
C LEU A 175 3.04 2.66 8.84
N HIS A 176 4.06 3.50 9.11
CA HIS A 176 4.22 4.77 8.40
C HIS A 176 4.63 4.53 6.95
N ALA A 177 4.00 5.26 6.03
CA ALA A 177 4.40 5.27 4.63
C ALA A 177 5.41 6.38 4.35
N GLU A 178 6.31 6.11 3.41
CA GLU A 178 7.19 7.10 2.79
C GLU A 178 6.86 7.20 1.29
N PRO A 179 7.01 8.36 0.63
CA PRO A 179 6.78 8.46 -0.82
C PRO A 179 7.61 7.44 -1.62
N ALA A 180 8.83 7.14 -1.15
CA ALA A 180 9.71 6.14 -1.76
C ALA A 180 9.14 4.71 -1.75
N ASP A 181 8.21 4.38 -0.86
CA ASP A 181 7.55 3.06 -0.85
C ASP A 181 6.67 2.87 -2.09
N VAL A 182 6.00 3.95 -2.52
CA VAL A 182 5.11 3.92 -3.69
C VAL A 182 5.90 3.69 -4.98
N PHE A 183 7.10 4.29 -5.09
CA PHE A 183 7.94 4.25 -6.28
C PHE A 183 9.17 3.34 -6.13
N PHE A 184 9.11 2.39 -5.21
CA PHE A 184 10.22 1.48 -4.93
C PHE A 184 10.65 0.71 -6.20
N ALA A 185 11.95 0.73 -6.50
CA ALA A 185 12.47 0.26 -7.78
C ALA A 185 12.36 -1.26 -7.96
N GLU A 186 12.38 -2.03 -6.88
CA GLU A 186 12.27 -3.49 -6.86
C GLU A 186 10.98 -3.92 -6.12
N PRO A 187 9.78 -3.72 -6.72
CA PRO A 187 8.50 -3.85 -6.01
C PRO A 187 8.32 -5.17 -5.27
N GLU A 188 8.79 -6.27 -5.83
CA GLU A 188 8.68 -7.59 -5.20
C GLU A 188 9.44 -7.68 -3.86
N ARG A 189 10.44 -6.83 -3.66
CA ARG A 189 11.23 -6.75 -2.42
C ARG A 189 10.67 -5.77 -1.39
N LEU A 190 9.66 -4.98 -1.74
CA LEU A 190 9.13 -3.90 -0.90
C LEU A 190 8.67 -4.42 0.46
N TRP A 191 7.96 -5.56 0.51
CA TRP A 191 7.46 -6.15 1.76
C TRP A 191 8.58 -6.34 2.78
N GLY A 192 9.65 -7.00 2.38
CA GLY A 192 10.81 -7.21 3.26
C GLY A 192 11.58 -5.91 3.54
N SER A 193 11.60 -4.96 2.62
CA SER A 193 12.28 -3.67 2.80
C SER A 193 11.58 -2.82 3.88
N VAL A 194 10.24 -2.70 3.80
CA VAL A 194 9.45 -1.95 4.78
C VAL A 194 9.58 -2.55 6.17
N LEU A 195 9.54 -3.88 6.32
CA LEU A 195 9.69 -4.56 7.60
C LEU A 195 11.10 -4.37 8.19
N ARG A 196 12.15 -4.50 7.39
CA ARG A 196 13.54 -4.27 7.84
C ARG A 196 13.76 -2.85 8.33
N ARG A 197 13.12 -1.85 7.68
CA ARG A 197 13.20 -0.45 8.08
C ARG A 197 12.67 -0.22 9.50
N GLN A 198 11.71 -1.02 9.97
CA GLN A 198 11.16 -0.88 11.32
C GLN A 198 12.15 -1.35 12.42
N GLY A 199 13.13 -2.18 12.07
CA GLY A 199 14.07 -2.74 13.06
C GLY A 199 13.42 -3.80 13.98
N GLY A 200 14.16 -4.18 15.03
CA GLY A 200 13.66 -5.08 16.07
C GLY A 200 13.01 -6.35 15.53
N ASP A 201 11.91 -6.76 16.15
CA ASP A 201 11.16 -7.98 15.78
C ASP A 201 10.62 -7.96 14.35
N MET A 202 10.28 -6.78 13.82
CA MET A 202 9.81 -6.62 12.44
C MET A 202 10.89 -7.01 11.42
N ALA A 203 12.17 -6.71 11.69
CA ALA A 203 13.27 -7.12 10.82
C ALA A 203 13.44 -8.64 10.77
N PHE A 204 13.14 -9.37 11.85
CA PHE A 204 13.10 -10.83 11.84
C PHE A 204 11.94 -11.36 11.01
N VAL A 205 10.76 -10.73 11.06
CA VAL A 205 9.62 -11.11 10.22
C VAL A 205 9.99 -11.02 8.73
N ALA A 206 10.81 -10.04 8.34
CA ALA A 206 11.29 -9.90 6.96
C ALA A 206 12.11 -11.09 6.45
N THR A 207 12.60 -11.97 7.32
CA THR A 207 13.37 -13.18 6.97
C THR A 207 12.50 -14.42 6.79
N TYR A 208 11.20 -14.35 7.10
CA TYR A 208 10.30 -15.48 6.92
C TYR A 208 10.28 -15.94 5.47
N PRO A 209 10.44 -17.25 5.21
CA PRO A 209 10.44 -17.81 3.86
C PRO A 209 9.08 -17.59 3.17
N ASP A 210 9.09 -17.56 1.84
CA ASP A 210 7.87 -17.43 1.04
C ASP A 210 6.94 -18.63 1.20
N ASP A 211 7.51 -19.80 1.43
CA ASP A 211 6.81 -21.03 1.72
C ASP A 211 7.25 -21.56 3.09
N PRO A 212 6.38 -21.51 4.11
CA PRO A 212 6.70 -22.03 5.44
C PRO A 212 6.98 -23.53 5.48
N SER A 213 6.61 -24.29 4.42
CA SER A 213 6.83 -25.74 4.32
C SER A 213 8.26 -26.08 3.89
N LEU A 214 9.08 -25.11 3.55
CA LEU A 214 10.48 -25.29 3.12
C LEU A 214 11.49 -25.24 4.28
N ASN A 215 11.04 -25.29 5.53
CA ASN A 215 11.88 -25.41 6.73
C ASN A 215 11.85 -26.82 7.28
#